data_a30cb4a127df07b5efc4ac29cc7fef06
#
_entry.id   a30cb4a127df07b5efc4ac29cc7fef06
#
_cell.length_a   1.000
_cell.length_b   1.000
_cell.length_c   1.000
_cell.angle_alpha   90.00
_cell.angle_beta   90.00
_cell.angle_gamma   90.00
#
_symmetry.space_group_name_H-M   'P 1'
#
loop_
_entity.id
_entity.type
_entity.pdbx_description
1 polymer ?
#
loop_
_entity_poly.entity_id
_entity_poly.type
_entity_poly.pdbx_seq_one_letter_code
_entity_poly.pdbx_strand_id
1 'polypeptide(L)'
;MIADEHGGGESSDENIVGEIRAKANGIIAGTSVVDRLVVQHFPDCTVTWNVTEGEGVQSGEQVLNISGPAVQVLRCERIMLNILGRMSGIATNTAAWVSQAGNIGVACTRKTDWGLLDKWSVHVGGGLTHRFSRADALMIKENDLPALAPESMKKMLQ
;
A
#
# COMPACT_ATOMS: atom_id res chain seq x y z
N MET A 1 18.17 -0.40 8.99
CA MET A 1 18.08 -0.52 7.54
C MET A 1 19.53 -0.66 7.04
N ILE A 2 19.92 -1.84 6.58
CA ILE A 2 21.26 -2.04 6.03
C ILE A 2 21.20 -1.49 4.62
N ALA A 3 21.76 -0.31 4.40
CA ALA A 3 21.96 0.20 3.07
C ALA A 3 22.95 -0.70 2.34
N ASP A 4 22.65 -1.06 1.12
CA ASP A 4 23.58 -1.75 0.25
C ASP A 4 24.75 -0.81 -0.04
N GLU A 5 25.82 -0.92 0.73
CA GLU A 5 27.00 -0.07 0.61
C GLU A 5 27.89 -0.44 -0.59
N HIS A 6 27.44 -1.37 -1.44
CA HIS A 6 28.23 -1.96 -2.52
C HIS A 6 27.89 -1.47 -3.91
N GLY A 7 27.34 -0.27 -4.02
CA GLY A 7 27.33 0.46 -5.28
C GLY A 7 28.72 1.06 -5.52
N GLY A 8 29.67 0.25 -5.97
CA GLY A 8 31.01 0.72 -6.37
C GLY A 8 30.96 1.47 -7.69
N GLY A 9 30.31 2.61 -7.73
CA GLY A 9 30.46 3.64 -8.74
C GLY A 9 30.95 4.90 -8.05
N GLU A 10 31.90 5.57 -8.64
CA GLU A 10 32.31 6.91 -8.20
C GLU A 10 31.04 7.72 -7.94
N SER A 11 30.93 8.28 -6.74
CA SER A 11 29.82 9.15 -6.35
C SER A 11 29.86 10.40 -7.22
N SER A 12 29.17 10.38 -8.35
CA SER A 12 28.96 11.62 -9.07
C SER A 12 27.93 12.42 -8.25
N ASP A 13 28.30 13.62 -7.82
CA ASP A 13 27.37 14.61 -7.26
C ASP A 13 26.38 15.12 -8.33
N GLU A 14 26.32 14.44 -9.46
CA GLU A 14 25.47 14.78 -10.58
C GLU A 14 24.01 14.51 -10.26
N ASN A 15 23.16 15.49 -10.49
CA ASN A 15 21.73 15.34 -10.37
C ASN A 15 21.18 14.57 -11.57
N ILE A 16 20.34 13.58 -11.28
CA ILE A 16 19.63 12.81 -12.29
C ILE A 16 18.12 12.95 -12.11
N VAL A 17 17.40 12.60 -13.17
CA VAL A 17 15.94 12.43 -13.14
C VAL A 17 15.62 10.99 -13.50
N GLY A 18 14.91 10.31 -12.61
CA GLY A 18 14.36 8.98 -12.83
C GLY A 18 12.85 9.06 -13.07
N GLU A 19 12.34 8.18 -13.94
CA GLU A 19 10.90 8.01 -14.18
C GLU A 19 10.44 6.65 -13.66
N ILE A 20 9.29 6.61 -12.97
CA ILE A 20 8.61 5.37 -12.61
C ILE A 20 7.36 5.25 -13.48
N ARG A 21 7.26 4.09 -14.16
CA ARG A 21 6.12 3.75 -15.03
C ARG A 21 5.42 2.49 -14.57
N ALA A 22 4.11 2.46 -14.73
CA ALA A 22 3.30 1.28 -14.47
C ALA A 22 3.66 0.17 -15.46
N LYS A 23 3.93 -1.06 -14.98
CA LYS A 23 4.19 -2.22 -15.85
C LYS A 23 2.92 -2.95 -16.27
N ALA A 24 1.81 -2.69 -15.60
CA ALA A 24 0.50 -3.27 -15.85
C ALA A 24 -0.60 -2.28 -15.49
N ASN A 25 -1.81 -2.53 -15.96
CA ASN A 25 -2.99 -1.78 -15.52
C ASN A 25 -3.24 -2.04 -14.04
N GLY A 26 -3.64 -1.00 -13.29
CA GLY A 26 -3.90 -1.15 -11.87
C GLY A 26 -4.32 0.13 -11.20
N ILE A 27 -4.40 0.08 -9.87
CA ILE A 27 -4.73 1.22 -9.01
C ILE A 27 -3.49 1.60 -8.22
N ILE A 28 -3.13 2.88 -8.24
CA ILE A 28 -1.98 3.38 -7.49
C ILE A 28 -2.34 3.52 -6.01
N ALA A 29 -1.47 2.96 -5.16
CA ALA A 29 -1.57 3.12 -3.72
C ALA A 29 -0.19 3.26 -3.08
N GLY A 30 -0.09 4.09 -2.04
CA GLY A 30 1.14 4.33 -1.29
C GLY A 30 1.85 5.64 -1.60
N THR A 31 1.21 6.56 -2.29
CA THR A 31 1.80 7.86 -2.65
C THR A 31 2.29 8.63 -1.42
N SER A 32 1.43 8.79 -0.41
CA SER A 32 1.79 9.48 0.85
C SER A 32 2.88 8.76 1.65
N VAL A 33 3.00 7.45 1.52
CA VAL A 33 4.08 6.67 2.16
C VAL A 33 5.41 6.97 1.50
N VAL A 34 5.42 7.03 0.16
CA VAL A 34 6.60 7.41 -0.62
C VAL A 34 7.03 8.84 -0.33
N ASP A 35 6.09 9.80 -0.31
CA ASP A 35 6.39 11.20 0.03
C ASP A 35 7.05 11.29 1.41
N ARG A 36 6.49 10.60 2.39
CA ARG A 36 7.05 10.57 3.75
C ARG A 36 8.44 9.95 3.80
N LEU A 37 8.66 8.86 3.06
CA LEU A 37 9.97 8.22 2.93
C LEU A 37 11.01 9.20 2.37
N VAL A 38 10.68 9.87 1.25
CA VAL A 38 11.60 10.78 0.59
C VAL A 38 11.94 11.95 1.48
N VAL A 39 10.94 12.63 2.05
CA VAL A 39 11.15 13.79 2.93
C VAL A 39 12.02 13.43 4.15
N GLN A 40 11.86 12.23 4.71
CA GLN A 40 12.57 11.85 5.95
C GLN A 40 13.97 11.28 5.71
N HIS A 41 14.20 10.61 4.58
CA HIS A 41 15.41 9.83 4.37
C HIS A 41 16.23 10.23 3.14
N PHE A 42 15.65 11.02 2.24
CA PHE A 42 16.28 11.47 1.00
C PHE A 42 15.98 12.96 0.75
N PRO A 43 16.41 13.85 1.66
CA PRO A 43 15.97 15.26 1.68
C PRO A 43 16.40 16.05 0.44
N ASP A 44 17.43 15.60 -0.28
CA ASP A 44 17.90 16.23 -1.51
C ASP A 44 17.18 15.69 -2.77
N CYS A 45 16.26 14.73 -2.59
CA CYS A 45 15.41 14.23 -3.65
C CYS A 45 14.05 14.92 -3.67
N THR A 46 13.54 15.14 -4.88
CA THR A 46 12.19 15.67 -5.11
C THR A 46 11.37 14.65 -5.92
N VAL A 47 10.17 14.35 -5.45
CA VAL A 47 9.20 13.51 -6.18
C VAL A 47 8.11 14.40 -6.77
N THR A 48 7.79 14.16 -8.03
CA THR A 48 6.68 14.81 -8.73
C THR A 48 5.74 13.73 -9.26
N TRP A 49 4.51 13.70 -8.74
CA TRP A 49 3.49 12.75 -9.13
C TRP A 49 2.75 13.18 -10.39
N ASN A 50 2.48 12.23 -11.29
CA ASN A 50 1.58 12.41 -12.44
C ASN A 50 0.20 11.79 -12.19
N VAL A 51 0.05 11.08 -11.07
CA VAL A 51 -1.16 10.37 -10.67
C VAL A 51 -1.45 10.63 -9.19
N THR A 52 -2.68 10.40 -8.77
CA THR A 52 -3.11 10.53 -7.37
C THR A 52 -3.35 9.18 -6.71
N GLU A 53 -3.42 9.17 -5.36
CA GLU A 53 -3.78 7.97 -4.60
C GLU A 53 -5.15 7.45 -5.03
N GLY A 54 -5.26 6.16 -5.35
CA GLY A 54 -6.48 5.51 -5.80
C GLY A 54 -6.78 5.66 -7.29
N GLU A 55 -5.95 6.37 -8.03
CA GLU A 55 -6.14 6.53 -9.48
C GLU A 55 -5.80 5.25 -10.24
N GLY A 56 -6.60 4.96 -11.26
CA GLY A 56 -6.34 3.86 -12.18
C GLY A 56 -5.31 4.24 -13.23
N VAL A 57 -4.33 3.38 -13.46
CA VAL A 57 -3.27 3.57 -14.47
C VAL A 57 -3.25 2.46 -15.50
N GLN A 58 -2.74 2.79 -16.68
CA GLN A 58 -2.50 1.84 -17.76
C GLN A 58 -1.03 1.42 -17.81
N SER A 59 -0.77 0.25 -18.41
CA SER A 59 0.60 -0.21 -18.65
C SER A 59 1.37 0.81 -19.51
N GLY A 60 2.58 1.17 -19.07
CA GLY A 60 3.43 2.17 -19.70
C GLY A 60 3.19 3.61 -19.23
N GLU A 61 2.11 3.87 -18.51
CA GLU A 61 1.80 5.20 -17.98
C GLU A 61 2.82 5.64 -16.93
N GLN A 62 3.22 6.91 -17.01
CA GLN A 62 4.18 7.51 -16.09
C GLN A 62 3.49 7.87 -14.77
N VAL A 63 3.95 7.25 -13.68
CA VAL A 63 3.41 7.40 -12.34
C VAL A 63 4.02 8.60 -11.63
N LEU A 64 5.35 8.70 -11.65
CA LEU A 64 6.07 9.80 -11.02
C LEU A 64 7.44 10.02 -11.66
N ASN A 65 8.00 11.20 -11.37
CA ASN A 65 9.43 11.51 -11.54
C ASN A 65 10.08 11.66 -10.16
N ILE A 66 11.34 11.23 -10.05
CA ILE A 66 12.21 11.55 -8.92
C ILE A 66 13.46 12.25 -9.45
N SER A 67 13.87 13.35 -8.84
CA SER A 67 15.08 14.08 -9.17
C SER A 67 15.94 14.32 -7.94
N GLY A 68 17.25 14.36 -8.10
CA GLY A 68 18.20 14.60 -7.03
C GLY A 68 19.56 14.00 -7.32
N PRO A 69 20.49 14.00 -6.34
CA PRO A 69 21.80 13.37 -6.47
C PRO A 69 21.67 11.89 -6.83
N ALA A 70 22.44 11.44 -7.83
CA ALA A 70 22.35 10.10 -8.40
C ALA A 70 22.36 9.00 -7.34
N VAL A 71 23.25 9.09 -6.36
CA VAL A 71 23.36 8.11 -5.26
C VAL A 71 22.08 8.03 -4.45
N GLN A 72 21.46 9.18 -4.13
CA GLN A 72 20.21 9.18 -3.35
C GLN A 72 19.03 8.67 -4.18
N VAL A 73 18.91 9.08 -5.42
CA VAL A 73 17.85 8.60 -6.34
C VAL A 73 17.90 7.09 -6.48
N LEU A 74 19.08 6.50 -6.76
CA LEU A 74 19.23 5.05 -6.93
C LEU A 74 18.95 4.26 -5.62
N ARG A 75 19.35 4.79 -4.47
CA ARG A 75 19.02 4.18 -3.16
C ARG A 75 17.52 4.24 -2.86
N CYS A 76 16.88 5.36 -3.17
CA CYS A 76 15.46 5.57 -2.95
C CYS A 76 14.60 4.70 -3.86
N GLU A 77 15.00 4.53 -5.13
CA GLU A 77 14.25 3.81 -6.17
C GLU A 77 13.75 2.44 -5.69
N ARG A 78 14.65 1.58 -5.20
CA ARG A 78 14.27 0.22 -4.80
C ARG A 78 13.21 0.21 -3.71
N ILE A 79 13.33 1.10 -2.74
CA ILE A 79 12.40 1.17 -1.61
C ILE A 79 11.04 1.68 -2.10
N MET A 80 11.03 2.73 -2.93
CA MET A 80 9.80 3.26 -3.54
C MET A 80 9.10 2.20 -4.38
N LEU A 81 9.83 1.49 -5.25
CA LEU A 81 9.26 0.44 -6.09
C LEU A 81 8.64 -0.70 -5.26
N ASN A 82 9.26 -1.09 -4.16
CA ASN A 82 8.72 -2.11 -3.26
C ASN A 82 7.43 -1.63 -2.59
N ILE A 83 7.37 -0.38 -2.13
CA ILE A 83 6.17 0.21 -1.50
C ILE A 83 5.05 0.30 -2.53
N LEU A 84 5.29 0.98 -3.65
CA LEU A 84 4.27 1.19 -4.69
C LEU A 84 3.80 -0.13 -5.29
N GLY A 85 4.71 -1.04 -5.60
CA GLY A 85 4.37 -2.33 -6.18
C GLY A 85 3.49 -3.18 -5.28
N ARG A 86 3.83 -3.26 -3.98
CA ARG A 86 3.03 -4.01 -3.02
C ARG A 86 1.67 -3.35 -2.78
N MET A 87 1.65 -2.08 -2.45
CA MET A 87 0.43 -1.37 -2.08
C MET A 87 -0.53 -1.27 -3.26
N SER A 88 -0.05 -0.93 -4.44
CA SER A 88 -0.86 -0.88 -5.67
C SER A 88 -1.35 -2.27 -6.09
N GLY A 89 -0.53 -3.31 -5.92
CA GLY A 89 -0.95 -4.70 -6.19
C GLY A 89 -2.11 -5.14 -5.30
N ILE A 90 -2.07 -4.81 -3.99
CA ILE A 90 -3.16 -5.10 -3.06
C ILE A 90 -4.41 -4.28 -3.42
N ALA A 91 -4.27 -2.98 -3.71
CA ALA A 91 -5.39 -2.12 -4.10
C ALA A 91 -6.06 -2.62 -5.39
N THR A 92 -5.27 -2.95 -6.41
CA THR A 92 -5.75 -3.48 -7.69
C THR A 92 -6.52 -4.79 -7.52
N ASN A 93 -5.94 -5.73 -6.76
CA ASN A 93 -6.60 -7.01 -6.50
C ASN A 93 -7.89 -6.83 -5.68
N THR A 94 -7.87 -5.94 -4.69
CA THR A 94 -9.08 -5.61 -3.90
C THR A 94 -10.18 -5.04 -4.78
N ALA A 95 -9.86 -4.09 -5.65
CA ALA A 95 -10.85 -3.50 -6.56
C ALA A 95 -11.49 -4.54 -7.50
N ALA A 96 -10.70 -5.50 -7.97
CA ALA A 96 -11.22 -6.60 -8.77
C ALA A 96 -12.23 -7.46 -7.98
N TRP A 97 -11.94 -7.76 -6.70
CA TRP A 97 -12.86 -8.49 -5.82
C TRP A 97 -14.11 -7.67 -5.51
N VAL A 98 -13.97 -6.39 -5.18
CA VAL A 98 -15.10 -5.49 -4.91
C VAL A 98 -16.04 -5.41 -6.11
N SER A 99 -15.48 -5.27 -7.31
CA SER A 99 -16.26 -5.25 -8.55
C SER A 99 -17.07 -6.53 -8.77
N GLN A 100 -16.51 -7.69 -8.45
CA GLN A 100 -17.17 -8.99 -8.61
C GLN A 100 -18.19 -9.28 -7.49
N ALA A 101 -17.96 -8.76 -6.29
CA ALA A 101 -18.82 -9.00 -5.12
C ALA A 101 -20.15 -8.22 -5.17
N GLY A 102 -20.27 -7.21 -6.04
CA GLY A 102 -21.48 -6.39 -6.18
C GLY A 102 -21.83 -5.68 -4.86
N ASN A 103 -22.94 -6.05 -4.24
CA ASN A 103 -23.42 -5.44 -3.00
C ASN A 103 -22.83 -6.08 -1.73
N ILE A 104 -21.94 -7.07 -1.87
CA ILE A 104 -21.31 -7.74 -0.71
C ILE A 104 -20.00 -7.03 -0.38
N GLY A 105 -19.84 -6.64 0.90
CA GLY A 105 -18.60 -6.01 1.36
C GLY A 105 -17.41 -6.97 1.33
N VAL A 106 -16.32 -6.56 0.71
CA VAL A 106 -15.04 -7.29 0.70
C VAL A 106 -14.16 -6.75 1.80
N ALA A 107 -13.82 -7.57 2.78
CA ALA A 107 -13.04 -7.16 3.95
C ALA A 107 -11.70 -7.87 4.03
N CYS A 108 -10.65 -7.14 4.43
CA CYS A 108 -9.33 -7.72 4.63
C CYS A 108 -9.25 -8.54 5.93
N THR A 109 -8.30 -9.46 5.97
CA THR A 109 -7.92 -10.19 7.20
C THR A 109 -7.09 -9.30 8.16
N ARG A 110 -6.94 -9.74 9.41
CA ARG A 110 -5.97 -9.19 10.36
C ARG A 110 -4.55 -9.72 10.16
N LYS A 111 -4.40 -10.80 9.40
CA LYS A 111 -3.11 -11.42 9.10
C LYS A 111 -2.52 -10.74 7.88
N THR A 112 -1.80 -9.65 8.12
CA THR A 112 -1.17 -8.83 7.09
C THR A 112 0.31 -8.68 7.41
N ASP A 113 1.17 -8.69 6.38
CA ASP A 113 2.62 -8.60 6.56
C ASP A 113 3.06 -7.19 6.94
N TRP A 114 2.47 -6.18 6.28
CA TRP A 114 2.79 -4.77 6.50
C TRP A 114 1.74 -4.03 7.34
N GLY A 115 0.92 -4.76 8.08
CA GLY A 115 -0.02 -4.19 9.04
C GLY A 115 -0.96 -3.15 8.44
N LEU A 116 -0.83 -1.91 8.89
CA LEU A 116 -1.69 -0.79 8.47
C LEU A 116 -1.52 -0.42 7.00
N LEU A 117 -0.35 -0.60 6.41
CA LEU A 117 -0.11 -0.29 4.99
C LEU A 117 -0.90 -1.23 4.08
N ASP A 118 -0.95 -2.52 4.40
CA ASP A 118 -1.77 -3.48 3.66
C ASP A 118 -3.26 -3.14 3.79
N LYS A 119 -3.70 -2.73 4.99
CA LYS A 119 -5.09 -2.30 5.22
C LYS A 119 -5.45 -1.02 4.48
N TRP A 120 -4.53 -0.05 4.45
CA TRP A 120 -4.71 1.16 3.66
C TRP A 120 -4.87 0.82 2.18
N SER A 121 -4.04 -0.08 1.66
CA SER A 121 -4.12 -0.54 0.27
C SER A 121 -5.47 -1.20 -0.05
N VAL A 122 -6.02 -1.99 0.87
CA VAL A 122 -7.37 -2.54 0.75
C VAL A 122 -8.42 -1.44 0.71
N HIS A 123 -8.29 -0.41 1.56
CA HIS A 123 -9.19 0.74 1.57
C HIS A 123 -9.16 1.48 0.23
N VAL A 124 -7.96 1.76 -0.30
CA VAL A 124 -7.76 2.42 -1.60
C VAL A 124 -8.41 1.62 -2.74
N GLY A 125 -8.37 0.29 -2.67
CA GLY A 125 -9.05 -0.60 -3.61
C GLY A 125 -10.57 -0.73 -3.40
N GLY A 126 -11.17 0.06 -2.49
CA GLY A 126 -12.62 0.04 -2.20
C GLY A 126 -13.06 -1.05 -1.23
N GLY A 127 -12.14 -1.78 -0.62
CA GLY A 127 -12.45 -2.80 0.37
C GLY A 127 -12.61 -2.23 1.78
N LEU A 128 -13.14 -3.07 2.67
CA LEU A 128 -13.31 -2.78 4.09
C LEU A 128 -12.06 -3.18 4.86
N THR A 129 -11.58 -2.31 5.75
CA THR A 129 -10.36 -2.55 6.52
C THR A 129 -10.54 -3.52 7.67
N HIS A 130 -11.70 -4.08 7.84
CA HIS A 130 -12.20 -4.96 8.88
C HIS A 130 -11.24 -5.17 10.03
N ARG A 131 -11.64 -4.75 11.13
CA ARG A 131 -11.19 -4.42 12.48
C ARG A 131 -9.67 -4.38 12.71
N PHE A 132 -9.23 -3.30 13.29
CA PHE A 132 -7.90 -3.16 13.87
C PHE A 132 -7.84 -3.86 15.25
N SER A 133 -8.93 -3.79 15.99
CA SER A 133 -9.06 -4.33 17.35
C SER A 133 -10.40 -5.05 17.54
N ARG A 134 -10.58 -5.68 18.72
CA ARG A 134 -11.87 -6.27 19.11
C ARG A 134 -12.95 -5.22 19.37
N ALA A 135 -12.56 -3.97 19.64
CA ALA A 135 -13.49 -2.88 19.89
C ALA A 135 -14.16 -2.35 18.61
N ASP A 136 -13.55 -2.56 17.45
CA ASP A 136 -14.05 -1.99 16.19
C ASP A 136 -15.18 -2.82 15.57
N ALA A 137 -15.15 -4.14 15.78
CA ALA A 137 -16.19 -5.03 15.26
C ALA A 137 -16.23 -6.35 16.02
N LEU A 138 -17.45 -6.83 16.27
CA LEU A 138 -17.67 -8.16 16.84
C LEU A 138 -17.34 -9.24 15.79
N MET A 139 -16.62 -10.26 16.23
CA MET A 139 -16.42 -11.48 15.47
C MET A 139 -16.56 -12.68 16.39
N ILE A 140 -17.52 -13.53 16.11
CA ILE A 140 -17.77 -14.80 16.80
C ILE A 140 -17.14 -15.91 15.96
N LYS A 141 -16.35 -16.75 16.58
CA LYS A 141 -15.70 -17.91 15.97
C LYS A 141 -16.14 -19.20 16.66
N GLU A 142 -15.79 -20.32 16.05
CA GLU A 142 -16.08 -21.66 16.58
C GLU A 142 -15.67 -21.86 18.05
N ASN A 143 -14.57 -21.24 18.47
CA ASN A 143 -14.09 -21.31 19.86
C ASN A 143 -14.91 -20.45 20.84
N ASP A 144 -15.69 -19.52 20.35
CA ASP A 144 -16.55 -18.66 21.17
C ASP A 144 -17.93 -19.30 21.37
N LEU A 145 -18.38 -20.17 20.47
CA LEU A 145 -19.72 -20.78 20.48
C LEU A 145 -20.02 -21.60 21.74
N PRO A 146 -19.10 -22.42 22.29
CA PRO A 146 -19.38 -23.19 23.50
C PRO A 146 -19.62 -22.32 24.75
N ALA A 147 -19.09 -21.11 24.78
CA ALA A 147 -19.22 -20.17 25.90
C ALA A 147 -20.43 -19.24 25.76
N LEU A 148 -21.12 -19.24 24.62
CA LEU A 148 -22.25 -18.37 24.35
C LEU A 148 -23.56 -19.14 24.48
N ALA A 149 -24.34 -18.81 25.54
CA ALA A 149 -25.71 -19.31 25.62
C ALA A 149 -26.53 -18.82 24.41
N PRO A 150 -27.47 -19.63 23.87
CA PRO A 150 -28.27 -19.28 22.68
C PRO A 150 -29.02 -17.94 22.80
N GLU A 151 -29.45 -17.56 23.99
CA GLU A 151 -30.13 -16.30 24.29
C GLU A 151 -29.16 -15.08 24.20
N SER A 152 -27.91 -15.28 24.61
CA SER A 152 -26.87 -14.24 24.48
C SER A 152 -26.53 -13.95 23.03
N MET A 153 -26.51 -14.98 22.17
CA MET A 153 -26.30 -14.83 20.72
C MET A 153 -27.43 -14.02 20.06
N LYS A 154 -28.71 -14.27 20.45
CA LYS A 154 -29.84 -13.49 19.91
C LYS A 154 -29.75 -12.00 20.26
N LYS A 155 -29.31 -11.65 21.47
CA LYS A 155 -29.11 -10.24 21.88
C LYS A 155 -27.95 -9.55 21.20
N MET A 156 -26.95 -10.29 20.74
CA MET A 156 -25.79 -9.74 20.05
C MET A 156 -26.05 -9.49 18.55
N LEU A 157 -27.08 -10.10 17.98
CA LEU A 157 -27.44 -10.00 16.56
C LEU A 157 -28.61 -9.03 16.31
N GLN A 158 -29.16 -8.42 17.34
CA GLN A 158 -30.16 -7.33 17.27
C GLN A 158 -29.50 -5.96 17.41
#